data_04fa6ecac73c08aa25c4fa93c6c77518
#
_entry.id   04fa6ecac73c08aa25c4fa93c6c77518
#
_cell.length_a   1.000
_cell.length_b   1.000
_cell.length_c   1.000
_cell.angle_alpha   90.00
_cell.angle_beta   90.00
_cell.angle_gamma   90.00
#
_symmetry.space_group_name_H-M   'P 1'
#
loop_
_entity.id
_entity.type
_entity.pdbx_description
1 polymer ?
#
loop_
_entity_poly.entity_id
_entity_poly.type
_entity_poly.pdbx_seq_one_letter_code
_entity_poly.pdbx_strand_id
1 'polypeptide(L)'
;MTGSSPSAGPLQMKDKFTDSGKLIFLCAYAIKKSFLQETIMANQSVTPADIFADLLRFRAPAAIAWVRGGDAAPNLSGLVKFYQTPYGGVLVEAEIFNLPNKQVPGSTDFYAMHIHQNGDCSDDFAKTGDHYNPSGKPHPDHAGDLLPLLGNEGYAWLSFYDKRFSTDDIIGRSVVIHSHADDFTSQPAGNSGTKIGCGVIEKADYLKV
;
A
#
# COMPACT_ATOMS: atom_id res chain seq x y z
N MET A 1 61.73 63.98 -7.83
CA MET A 1 61.66 63.56 -6.42
C MET A 1 60.21 63.15 -6.16
N THR A 2 59.96 61.91 -6.31
CA THR A 2 58.60 61.34 -6.26
C THR A 2 58.59 60.29 -5.16
N GLY A 3 57.87 60.60 -4.08
CA GLY A 3 57.62 59.68 -2.98
C GLY A 3 56.36 58.89 -3.20
N SER A 4 56.46 57.59 -3.34
CA SER A 4 55.35 56.64 -3.42
C SER A 4 54.96 56.15 -2.02
N SER A 5 53.69 56.36 -1.65
CA SER A 5 53.08 55.77 -0.46
C SER A 5 52.70 54.29 -0.70
N PRO A 6 52.83 53.39 0.27
CA PRO A 6 52.37 52.01 0.13
C PRO A 6 50.86 51.90 0.43
N SER A 7 50.15 51.26 -0.47
CA SER A 7 48.73 50.91 -0.32
C SER A 7 48.56 49.77 0.71
N ALA A 8 47.75 49.99 1.72
CA ALA A 8 47.31 48.93 2.64
C ALA A 8 46.29 48.03 1.93
N GLY A 9 46.60 46.75 1.79
CA GLY A 9 45.68 45.72 1.30
C GLY A 9 44.63 45.33 2.36
N PRO A 10 43.50 44.78 1.95
CA PRO A 10 42.41 44.46 2.87
C PRO A 10 42.75 43.28 3.80
N LEU A 11 42.49 43.47 5.08
CA LEU A 11 42.55 42.42 6.09
C LEU A 11 41.59 41.28 5.71
N GLN A 12 42.16 40.14 5.39
CA GLN A 12 41.39 38.89 5.33
C GLN A 12 41.11 38.40 6.76
N MET A 13 39.89 38.58 7.24
CA MET A 13 39.39 37.87 8.40
C MET A 13 39.20 36.40 8.01
N LYS A 14 40.13 35.53 8.35
CA LYS A 14 39.97 34.08 8.27
C LYS A 14 39.11 33.67 9.44
N ASP A 15 37.86 33.34 9.14
CA ASP A 15 36.94 32.68 10.07
C ASP A 15 37.50 31.33 10.49
N LYS A 16 38.13 31.31 11.68
CA LYS A 16 38.49 30.07 12.37
C LYS A 16 37.22 29.51 13.07
N PHE A 17 36.23 29.07 12.32
CA PHE A 17 35.28 28.10 12.86
C PHE A 17 35.96 26.74 12.81
N THR A 18 36.37 26.23 13.96
CA THR A 18 36.85 24.85 14.09
C THR A 18 35.72 23.87 13.77
N ASP A 19 36.05 22.74 13.13
CA ASP A 19 35.07 21.67 12.79
C ASP A 19 34.21 21.25 13.99
N SER A 20 34.72 21.35 15.20
CA SER A 20 34.01 21.11 16.45
C SER A 20 32.83 22.07 16.67
N GLY A 21 32.94 23.35 16.29
CA GLY A 21 31.84 24.31 16.43
C GLY A 21 30.67 24.04 15.47
N LYS A 22 30.97 23.61 14.25
CA LYS A 22 29.93 23.19 13.29
C LYS A 22 29.21 21.93 13.74
N LEU A 23 29.93 20.96 14.30
CA LEU A 23 29.35 19.70 14.79
C LEU A 23 28.43 19.95 15.99
N ILE A 24 28.84 20.85 16.92
CA ILE A 24 28.02 21.24 18.08
C ILE A 24 26.72 21.94 17.63
N PHE A 25 26.80 22.82 16.61
CA PHE A 25 25.62 23.52 16.09
C PHE A 25 24.67 22.60 15.37
N LEU A 26 25.15 21.64 14.58
CA LEU A 26 24.37 20.61 13.91
C LEU A 26 23.71 19.65 14.90
N CYS A 27 24.43 19.26 15.95
CA CYS A 27 23.89 18.42 17.02
C CYS A 27 22.79 19.14 17.82
N ALA A 28 23.01 20.41 18.20
CA ALA A 28 22.02 21.23 18.89
C ALA A 28 20.78 21.51 18.03
N TYR A 29 20.95 21.70 16.72
CA TYR A 29 19.83 21.88 15.79
C TYR A 29 19.04 20.59 15.63
N ALA A 30 19.69 19.43 15.49
CA ALA A 30 19.04 18.12 15.41
C ALA A 30 18.27 17.79 16.70
N ILE A 31 18.86 18.04 17.87
CA ILE A 31 18.20 17.85 19.18
C ILE A 31 16.98 18.78 19.30
N LYS A 32 17.11 20.06 18.92
CA LYS A 32 16.01 21.03 18.99
C LYS A 32 14.87 20.67 18.02
N LYS A 33 15.20 20.15 16.84
CA LYS A 33 14.22 19.66 15.85
C LYS A 33 13.50 18.40 16.36
N SER A 34 14.23 17.47 16.98
CA SER A 34 13.65 16.28 17.62
C SER A 34 12.72 16.66 18.78
N PHE A 35 13.14 17.56 19.67
CA PHE A 35 12.32 18.04 20.78
C PHE A 35 11.06 18.80 20.33
N LEU A 36 11.16 19.61 19.25
CA LEU A 36 10.02 20.30 18.68
C LEU A 36 9.03 19.31 18.06
N GLN A 37 9.55 18.27 17.41
CA GLN A 37 8.76 17.22 16.78
C GLN A 37 8.06 16.35 17.84
N GLU A 38 8.72 16.00 18.93
CA GLU A 38 8.14 15.31 20.07
C GLU A 38 7.08 16.17 20.78
N THR A 39 7.28 17.50 20.94
CA THR A 39 6.32 18.41 21.57
C THR A 39 5.09 18.63 20.67
N ILE A 40 5.24 18.67 19.34
CA ILE A 40 4.13 18.76 18.39
C ILE A 40 3.34 17.45 18.39
N MET A 41 4.01 16.30 18.46
CA MET A 41 3.37 14.97 18.51
C MET A 41 2.63 14.73 19.85
N ALA A 42 3.14 15.27 20.95
CA ALA A 42 2.51 15.11 22.28
C ALA A 42 1.16 15.83 22.43
N ASN A 43 0.82 16.75 21.51
CA ASN A 43 -0.41 17.55 21.55
C ASN A 43 -1.42 17.22 20.44
N GLN A 44 -1.11 16.22 19.55
CA GLN A 44 -2.05 15.73 18.57
C GLN A 44 -2.67 14.41 19.06
N SER A 45 -3.99 14.37 19.14
CA SER A 45 -4.70 13.10 19.34
C SER A 45 -4.37 12.17 18.17
N VAL A 46 -3.70 11.04 18.43
CA VAL A 46 -3.39 10.03 17.42
C VAL A 46 -4.69 9.52 16.83
N THR A 47 -4.85 9.68 15.55
CA THR A 47 -6.03 9.20 14.80
C THR A 47 -5.79 7.77 14.30
N PRO A 48 -6.85 7.01 13.95
CA PRO A 48 -6.67 5.73 13.26
C PRO A 48 -5.82 5.84 11.99
N ALA A 49 -5.92 6.95 11.26
CA ALA A 49 -5.14 7.18 10.04
C ALA A 49 -3.63 7.26 10.31
N ASP A 50 -3.21 7.85 11.44
CA ASP A 50 -1.79 7.90 11.84
C ASP A 50 -1.25 6.49 12.10
N ILE A 51 -2.05 5.66 12.79
CA ILE A 51 -1.70 4.24 13.04
C ILE A 51 -1.62 3.46 11.73
N PHE A 52 -2.55 3.69 10.78
CA PHE A 52 -2.53 3.02 9.48
C PHE A 52 -1.30 3.43 8.66
N ALA A 53 -0.91 4.70 8.68
CA ALA A 53 0.31 5.16 8.03
C ALA A 53 1.56 4.49 8.63
N ASP A 54 1.61 4.32 9.94
CA ASP A 54 2.69 3.62 10.64
C ASP A 54 2.74 2.12 10.31
N LEU A 55 1.57 1.46 10.20
CA LEU A 55 1.49 0.07 9.77
C LEU A 55 2.11 -0.12 8.38
N LEU A 56 1.73 0.72 7.42
CA LEU A 56 2.24 0.65 6.03
C LEU A 56 3.75 0.91 5.95
N ARG A 57 4.30 1.78 6.80
CA ARG A 57 5.71 2.21 6.74
C ARG A 57 6.66 1.33 7.52
N PHE A 58 6.24 0.82 8.67
CA PHE A 58 7.17 0.28 9.67
C PHE A 58 6.85 -1.13 10.15
N ARG A 59 5.73 -1.72 9.70
CA ARG A 59 5.33 -3.04 10.16
C ARG A 59 5.33 -4.06 9.03
N ALA A 60 5.71 -5.27 9.38
CA ALA A 60 5.51 -6.40 8.48
C ALA A 60 4.01 -6.73 8.41
N PRO A 61 3.46 -7.06 7.22
CA PRO A 61 2.10 -7.55 7.10
C PRO A 61 1.94 -8.88 7.86
N ALA A 62 0.74 -9.19 8.30
CA ALA A 62 0.40 -10.48 8.91
C ALA A 62 0.20 -11.57 7.86
N ALA A 63 -0.34 -11.19 6.69
CA ALA A 63 -0.51 -12.08 5.54
C ALA A 63 -0.25 -11.33 4.24
N ILE A 64 0.07 -12.07 3.19
CA ILE A 64 0.32 -11.54 1.83
C ILE A 64 -0.29 -12.46 0.78
N ALA A 65 -0.55 -11.89 -0.40
CA ALA A 65 -0.91 -12.65 -1.60
C ALA A 65 -0.07 -12.16 -2.79
N TRP A 66 0.78 -13.02 -3.33
CA TRP A 66 1.48 -12.76 -4.59
C TRP A 66 0.53 -13.03 -5.75
N VAL A 67 0.06 -11.97 -6.38
CA VAL A 67 -0.87 -12.04 -7.51
C VAL A 67 -0.10 -12.26 -8.80
N ARG A 68 -0.59 -13.21 -9.60
CA ARG A 68 -0.10 -13.48 -10.96
C ARG A 68 -1.26 -13.51 -11.93
N GLY A 69 -1.00 -13.07 -13.15
CA GLY A 69 -1.97 -13.09 -14.24
C GLY A 69 -2.23 -14.50 -14.78
N GLY A 70 -3.44 -14.70 -15.31
CA GLY A 70 -3.84 -15.85 -16.08
C GLY A 70 -3.73 -15.60 -17.59
N ASP A 71 -4.36 -16.47 -18.39
CA ASP A 71 -4.27 -16.43 -19.86
C ASP A 71 -4.75 -15.10 -20.43
N ALA A 72 -5.77 -14.48 -19.83
CA ALA A 72 -6.31 -13.19 -20.28
C ALA A 72 -5.42 -11.98 -19.97
N ALA A 73 -4.48 -12.09 -19.02
CA ALA A 73 -3.56 -11.03 -18.64
C ALA A 73 -2.21 -11.59 -18.15
N PRO A 74 -1.41 -12.26 -19.01
CA PRO A 74 -0.27 -13.08 -18.59
C PRO A 74 0.86 -12.28 -17.94
N ASN A 75 0.92 -10.98 -18.18
CA ASN A 75 1.95 -10.10 -17.59
C ASN A 75 1.50 -9.45 -16.27
N LEU A 76 0.24 -9.59 -15.86
CA LEU A 76 -0.27 -9.04 -14.63
C LEU A 76 0.48 -9.64 -13.45
N SER A 77 0.92 -8.80 -12.54
CA SER A 77 1.62 -9.21 -11.32
C SER A 77 1.38 -8.21 -10.21
N GLY A 78 1.55 -8.62 -8.97
CA GLY A 78 1.42 -7.69 -7.85
C GLY A 78 1.51 -8.36 -6.50
N LEU A 79 1.32 -7.55 -5.48
CA LEU A 79 1.34 -7.96 -4.10
C LEU A 79 0.18 -7.32 -3.35
N VAL A 80 -0.61 -8.12 -2.67
CA VAL A 80 -1.61 -7.66 -1.72
C VAL A 80 -1.14 -8.02 -0.32
N LYS A 81 -1.12 -7.03 0.57
CA LYS A 81 -0.65 -7.15 1.94
C LYS A 81 -1.80 -6.89 2.91
N PHE A 82 -1.83 -7.64 3.99
CA PHE A 82 -2.87 -7.58 5.01
C PHE A 82 -2.24 -7.33 6.37
N TYR A 83 -2.55 -6.18 6.98
CA TYR A 83 -2.03 -5.79 8.28
C TYR A 83 -3.13 -5.88 9.33
N GLN A 84 -2.91 -6.67 10.37
CA GLN A 84 -3.84 -6.69 11.52
C GLN A 84 -3.79 -5.35 12.23
N THR A 85 -4.95 -4.74 12.49
CA THR A 85 -5.04 -3.44 13.16
C THR A 85 -5.40 -3.57 14.63
N PRO A 86 -5.02 -2.61 15.49
CA PRO A 86 -5.43 -2.61 16.90
C PRO A 86 -6.92 -2.32 17.09
N TYR A 87 -7.64 -1.92 16.04
CA TYR A 87 -9.08 -1.62 16.10
C TYR A 87 -9.98 -2.79 15.73
N GLY A 88 -9.40 -4.00 15.58
CA GLY A 88 -10.03 -5.12 14.90
C GLY A 88 -10.10 -4.88 13.39
N GLY A 89 -10.29 -5.93 12.60
CA GLY A 89 -10.22 -5.83 11.13
C GLY A 89 -8.81 -5.64 10.58
N VAL A 90 -8.73 -5.39 9.30
CA VAL A 90 -7.50 -5.45 8.51
C VAL A 90 -7.30 -4.18 7.70
N LEU A 91 -6.10 -3.65 7.69
CA LEU A 91 -5.67 -2.69 6.69
C LEU A 91 -5.12 -3.48 5.50
N VAL A 92 -5.72 -3.28 4.34
CA VAL A 92 -5.33 -3.90 3.07
C VAL A 92 -4.49 -2.90 2.27
N GLU A 93 -3.41 -3.36 1.68
CA GLU A 93 -2.60 -2.62 0.70
C GLU A 93 -2.44 -3.50 -0.54
N ALA A 94 -2.83 -3.00 -1.69
CA ALA A 94 -2.68 -3.67 -2.97
C ALA A 94 -1.82 -2.83 -3.90
N GLU A 95 -0.81 -3.45 -4.52
CA GLU A 95 0.04 -2.87 -5.55
C GLU A 95 0.09 -3.83 -6.73
N ILE A 96 -0.50 -3.42 -7.86
CA ILE A 96 -0.70 -4.27 -9.04
C ILE A 96 -0.12 -3.60 -10.26
N PHE A 97 0.59 -4.40 -11.06
CA PHE A 97 1.27 -4.00 -12.29
C PHE A 97 0.71 -4.72 -13.50
N ASN A 98 0.83 -4.10 -14.66
CA ASN A 98 0.42 -4.64 -15.94
C ASN A 98 -1.08 -5.02 -16.02
N LEU A 99 -1.92 -4.25 -15.33
CA LEU A 99 -3.37 -4.32 -15.57
C LEU A 99 -3.65 -4.03 -17.05
N PRO A 100 -4.58 -4.75 -17.70
CA PRO A 100 -4.91 -4.50 -19.09
C PRO A 100 -5.38 -3.05 -19.28
N ASN A 101 -4.68 -2.28 -20.11
CA ASN A 101 -5.08 -0.91 -20.40
C ASN A 101 -6.31 -0.91 -21.32
N LYS A 102 -7.45 -0.45 -20.85
CA LYS A 102 -8.73 -0.50 -21.56
C LYS A 102 -8.98 0.80 -22.33
N GLN A 103 -8.17 1.09 -23.33
CA GLN A 103 -8.38 2.24 -24.23
C GLN A 103 -9.52 2.00 -25.26
N VAL A 104 -10.59 1.33 -24.85
CA VAL A 104 -11.77 1.09 -25.68
C VAL A 104 -12.90 1.99 -25.21
N PRO A 105 -13.60 2.71 -26.13
CA PRO A 105 -14.76 3.52 -25.73
C PRO A 105 -15.79 2.69 -24.96
N GLY A 106 -16.22 3.18 -23.78
CA GLY A 106 -17.16 2.51 -22.89
C GLY A 106 -16.54 1.52 -21.89
N SER A 107 -15.23 1.24 -21.94
CA SER A 107 -14.53 0.54 -20.86
C SER A 107 -14.07 1.51 -19.78
N THR A 108 -13.88 0.99 -18.57
CA THR A 108 -13.29 1.73 -17.45
C THR A 108 -11.99 1.07 -17.01
N ASP A 109 -11.07 1.83 -16.44
CA ASP A 109 -9.84 1.30 -15.85
C ASP A 109 -10.06 0.84 -14.40
N PHE A 110 -11.29 0.57 -14.00
CA PHE A 110 -11.60 -0.07 -12.73
C PHE A 110 -11.65 -1.59 -12.87
N TYR A 111 -11.07 -2.27 -11.90
CA TYR A 111 -10.97 -3.73 -11.83
C TYR A 111 -11.47 -4.19 -10.47
N ALA A 112 -12.47 -5.05 -10.44
CA ALA A 112 -12.92 -5.63 -9.18
C ALA A 112 -11.82 -6.48 -8.55
N MET A 113 -11.73 -6.42 -7.23
CA MET A 113 -10.81 -7.22 -6.43
C MET A 113 -11.59 -7.87 -5.30
N HIS A 114 -11.55 -9.20 -5.22
CA HIS A 114 -12.31 -9.95 -4.21
C HIS A 114 -11.45 -11.00 -3.53
N ILE A 115 -11.80 -11.35 -2.29
CA ILE A 115 -11.29 -12.56 -1.65
C ILE A 115 -12.25 -13.69 -2.00
N HIS A 116 -11.72 -14.78 -2.59
CA HIS A 116 -12.46 -15.98 -2.94
C HIS A 116 -12.27 -17.09 -1.90
N GLN A 117 -13.19 -18.07 -1.90
CA GLN A 117 -13.26 -19.12 -0.89
C GLN A 117 -12.02 -20.00 -0.81
N ASN A 118 -11.43 -20.34 -1.97
CA ASN A 118 -10.37 -21.32 -2.06
C ASN A 118 -9.04 -20.67 -2.46
N GLY A 119 -7.94 -21.12 -1.87
CA GLY A 119 -6.58 -20.73 -2.25
C GLY A 119 -6.01 -21.59 -3.39
N ASP A 120 -6.82 -21.93 -4.39
CA ASP A 120 -6.38 -22.69 -5.56
C ASP A 120 -6.50 -21.85 -6.84
N CYS A 121 -5.37 -21.27 -7.25
CA CYS A 121 -5.25 -20.43 -8.44
C CYS A 121 -4.97 -21.26 -9.72
N SER A 122 -5.14 -22.58 -9.71
CA SER A 122 -4.95 -23.41 -10.91
C SER A 122 -6.12 -23.31 -11.89
N ASP A 123 -5.98 -23.91 -13.07
CA ASP A 123 -6.99 -23.97 -14.14
C ASP A 123 -7.54 -22.58 -14.50
N ASP A 124 -6.64 -21.63 -14.75
CA ASP A 124 -6.97 -20.22 -15.02
C ASP A 124 -7.98 -19.64 -14.00
N PHE A 125 -7.74 -19.96 -12.73
CA PHE A 125 -8.49 -19.49 -11.56
C PHE A 125 -9.89 -20.08 -11.39
N ALA A 126 -10.25 -21.11 -12.16
CA ALA A 126 -11.59 -21.75 -12.06
C ALA A 126 -11.85 -22.34 -10.66
N LYS A 127 -10.79 -22.77 -9.95
CA LYS A 127 -10.92 -23.45 -8.65
C LYS A 127 -10.99 -22.54 -7.43
N THR A 128 -10.91 -21.22 -7.60
CA THR A 128 -10.99 -20.26 -6.48
C THR A 128 -12.34 -20.25 -5.78
N GLY A 129 -13.39 -20.80 -6.41
CA GLY A 129 -14.77 -20.80 -5.88
C GLY A 129 -15.44 -19.43 -5.99
N ASP A 130 -16.43 -19.21 -5.14
CA ASP A 130 -17.19 -17.96 -5.05
C ASP A 130 -16.49 -16.95 -4.13
N HIS A 131 -17.05 -15.75 -3.98
CA HIS A 131 -16.57 -14.76 -3.02
C HIS A 131 -16.64 -15.30 -1.59
N TYR A 132 -15.66 -14.95 -0.77
CA TYR A 132 -15.64 -15.32 0.65
C TYR A 132 -16.82 -14.68 1.39
N ASN A 133 -17.80 -15.49 1.78
CA ASN A 133 -19.06 -15.06 2.37
C ASN A 133 -19.46 -15.94 3.56
N PRO A 134 -18.79 -15.79 4.72
CA PRO A 134 -19.09 -16.64 5.88
C PRO A 134 -20.47 -16.37 6.49
N SER A 135 -21.07 -15.21 6.20
CA SER A 135 -22.36 -14.79 6.77
C SER A 135 -23.55 -15.01 5.85
N GLY A 136 -23.36 -15.53 4.63
CA GLY A 136 -24.42 -15.80 3.66
C GLY A 136 -25.20 -14.56 3.23
N LYS A 137 -24.54 -13.39 3.20
CA LYS A 137 -25.14 -12.12 2.78
C LYS A 137 -25.23 -12.03 1.26
N PRO A 138 -26.09 -11.17 0.69
CA PRO A 138 -26.04 -10.85 -0.73
C PRO A 138 -24.80 -9.98 -1.04
N HIS A 139 -24.37 -9.98 -2.33
CA HIS A 139 -23.42 -9.01 -2.83
C HIS A 139 -24.01 -7.58 -2.76
N PRO A 140 -23.28 -6.53 -2.36
CA PRO A 140 -21.83 -6.46 -2.10
C PRO A 140 -21.44 -6.59 -0.62
N ASP A 141 -22.24 -7.27 0.19
CA ASP A 141 -22.02 -7.39 1.63
C ASP A 141 -21.23 -8.66 2.03
N HIS A 142 -20.64 -9.38 1.07
CA HIS A 142 -19.74 -10.48 1.38
C HIS A 142 -18.49 -9.96 2.11
N ALA A 143 -17.92 -10.74 2.99
CA ALA A 143 -16.65 -10.37 3.64
C ALA A 143 -15.50 -10.25 2.63
N GLY A 144 -15.61 -10.93 1.49
CA GLY A 144 -14.63 -10.90 0.42
C GLY A 144 -14.81 -9.80 -0.63
N ASP A 145 -15.88 -8.99 -0.58
CA ASP A 145 -16.11 -7.92 -1.56
C ASP A 145 -15.24 -6.69 -1.21
N LEU A 146 -14.07 -6.59 -1.80
CA LEU A 146 -13.11 -5.52 -1.54
C LEU A 146 -13.38 -4.30 -2.43
N LEU A 147 -12.68 -3.18 -2.14
CA LEU A 147 -12.72 -2.01 -3.02
C LEU A 147 -12.04 -2.32 -4.37
N PRO A 148 -12.59 -1.82 -5.49
CA PRO A 148 -12.00 -2.00 -6.80
C PRO A 148 -10.69 -1.23 -6.95
N LEU A 149 -9.80 -1.76 -7.76
CA LEU A 149 -8.57 -1.10 -8.18
C LEU A 149 -8.89 -0.05 -9.26
N LEU A 150 -8.23 1.11 -9.18
CA LEU A 150 -8.17 2.08 -10.28
C LEU A 150 -6.84 1.92 -11.00
N GLY A 151 -6.88 1.44 -12.23
CA GLY A 151 -5.72 1.33 -13.09
C GLY A 151 -5.31 2.68 -13.67
N ASN A 152 -4.02 3.00 -13.58
CA ASN A 152 -3.41 4.19 -14.16
C ASN A 152 -2.33 3.71 -15.13
N GLU A 153 -2.69 3.60 -16.39
CA GLU A 153 -1.79 3.10 -17.44
C GLU A 153 -1.16 1.72 -17.09
N GLY A 154 -1.99 0.83 -16.52
CA GLY A 154 -1.58 -0.52 -16.12
C GLY A 154 -1.04 -0.65 -14.69
N TYR A 155 -0.93 0.43 -13.94
CA TYR A 155 -0.52 0.42 -12.53
C TYR A 155 -1.70 0.78 -11.61
N ALA A 156 -1.84 0.07 -10.50
CA ALA A 156 -2.77 0.42 -9.44
C ALA A 156 -2.12 0.28 -8.07
N TRP A 157 -2.34 1.28 -7.22
CA TRP A 157 -2.05 1.21 -5.79
C TRP A 157 -3.27 1.65 -4.99
N LEU A 158 -3.62 0.89 -3.97
CA LEU A 158 -4.79 1.13 -3.13
C LEU A 158 -4.48 0.69 -1.70
N SER A 159 -4.94 1.47 -0.72
CA SER A 159 -4.97 1.04 0.68
C SER A 159 -6.28 1.43 1.32
N PHE A 160 -6.88 0.52 2.11
CA PHE A 160 -8.16 0.73 2.80
C PHE A 160 -8.28 -0.17 4.03
N TYR A 161 -9.16 0.22 4.94
CA TYR A 161 -9.46 -0.50 6.17
C TYR A 161 -10.79 -1.25 6.05
N ASP A 162 -10.81 -2.53 6.45
CA ASP A 162 -11.99 -3.38 6.44
C ASP A 162 -12.15 -4.15 7.75
N LYS A 163 -13.36 -4.15 8.29
CA LYS A 163 -13.73 -4.87 9.53
C LYS A 163 -14.47 -6.18 9.32
N ARG A 164 -14.78 -6.53 8.07
CA ARG A 164 -15.62 -7.70 7.76
C ARG A 164 -14.88 -9.03 7.95
N PHE A 165 -13.55 -9.00 8.12
CA PHE A 165 -12.71 -10.18 8.36
C PHE A 165 -11.48 -9.83 9.20
N SER A 166 -10.84 -10.86 9.76
CA SER A 166 -9.49 -10.80 10.34
C SER A 166 -8.47 -11.44 9.38
N THR A 167 -7.18 -11.26 9.64
CA THR A 167 -6.14 -11.93 8.84
C THR A 167 -6.22 -13.44 8.93
N ASP A 168 -6.57 -14.00 10.10
CA ASP A 168 -6.68 -15.46 10.29
C ASP A 168 -7.85 -16.07 9.49
N ASP A 169 -8.92 -15.30 9.26
CA ASP A 169 -10.09 -15.77 8.49
C ASP A 169 -9.79 -15.98 7.00
N ILE A 170 -8.78 -15.28 6.48
CA ILE A 170 -8.52 -15.23 5.04
C ILE A 170 -7.30 -16.04 4.60
N ILE A 171 -6.44 -16.49 5.53
CA ILE A 171 -5.30 -17.37 5.21
C ILE A 171 -5.81 -18.65 4.55
N GLY A 172 -5.13 -19.08 3.48
CA GLY A 172 -5.50 -20.23 2.66
C GLY A 172 -6.62 -19.96 1.66
N ARG A 173 -7.10 -18.71 1.54
CA ARG A 173 -8.01 -18.24 0.50
C ARG A 173 -7.21 -17.59 -0.63
N SER A 174 -7.88 -16.99 -1.61
CA SER A 174 -7.20 -16.25 -2.67
C SER A 174 -7.73 -14.83 -2.84
N VAL A 175 -6.86 -13.91 -3.23
CA VAL A 175 -7.24 -12.64 -3.84
C VAL A 175 -7.41 -12.89 -5.33
N VAL A 176 -8.52 -12.46 -5.90
CA VAL A 176 -8.80 -12.53 -7.33
C VAL A 176 -9.04 -11.13 -7.87
N ILE A 177 -8.41 -10.82 -9.00
CA ILE A 177 -8.64 -9.59 -9.76
C ILE A 177 -9.48 -9.96 -10.99
N HIS A 178 -10.50 -9.17 -11.25
CA HIS A 178 -11.44 -9.36 -12.34
C HIS A 178 -11.25 -8.34 -13.46
N SER A 179 -11.78 -8.69 -14.65
CA SER A 179 -11.60 -7.89 -15.86
C SER A 179 -12.46 -6.62 -15.92
N HIS A 180 -13.50 -6.50 -15.11
CA HIS A 180 -14.40 -5.35 -15.06
C HIS A 180 -14.49 -4.77 -13.65
N ALA A 181 -15.04 -3.55 -13.55
CA ALA A 181 -15.44 -2.98 -12.28
C ALA A 181 -16.53 -3.83 -11.62
N ASP A 182 -16.55 -3.85 -10.31
CA ASP A 182 -17.70 -4.28 -9.53
C ASP A 182 -18.79 -3.21 -9.65
N ASP A 183 -20.03 -3.59 -9.99
CA ASP A 183 -21.18 -2.69 -10.07
C ASP A 183 -21.92 -2.54 -8.73
N PHE A 184 -21.50 -3.31 -7.69
CA PHE A 184 -22.03 -3.33 -6.33
C PHE A 184 -23.52 -3.68 -6.21
N THR A 185 -24.14 -4.18 -7.26
CA THR A 185 -25.58 -4.41 -7.32
C THR A 185 -25.97 -5.76 -7.90
N SER A 186 -25.27 -6.22 -8.94
CA SER A 186 -25.58 -7.48 -9.63
C SER A 186 -25.20 -8.69 -8.80
N GLN A 187 -26.14 -9.63 -8.67
CA GLN A 187 -25.88 -10.89 -7.98
C GLN A 187 -25.32 -11.93 -8.95
N PRO A 188 -24.45 -12.84 -8.48
CA PRO A 188 -23.88 -12.93 -7.13
C PRO A 188 -22.55 -12.15 -6.95
N ALA A 189 -22.01 -11.51 -7.98
CA ALA A 189 -20.60 -11.09 -8.00
C ALA A 189 -20.36 -9.72 -8.67
N GLY A 190 -21.35 -8.82 -8.68
CA GLY A 190 -21.17 -7.43 -9.16
C GLY A 190 -20.84 -7.30 -10.64
N ASN A 191 -21.21 -8.28 -11.47
CA ASN A 191 -20.93 -8.29 -12.92
C ASN A 191 -19.45 -8.02 -13.26
N SER A 192 -18.54 -8.45 -12.38
CA SER A 192 -17.11 -8.10 -12.40
C SER A 192 -16.31 -8.74 -13.55
N GLY A 193 -16.94 -9.58 -14.37
CA GLY A 193 -16.33 -10.19 -15.55
C GLY A 193 -15.44 -11.39 -15.22
N THR A 194 -14.47 -11.67 -16.11
CA THR A 194 -13.59 -12.83 -15.97
C THR A 194 -12.49 -12.58 -14.93
N LYS A 195 -12.01 -13.66 -14.32
CA LYS A 195 -10.84 -13.63 -13.43
C LYS A 195 -9.58 -13.43 -14.28
N ILE A 196 -8.77 -12.42 -13.98
CA ILE A 196 -7.56 -12.11 -14.75
C ILE A 196 -6.28 -12.19 -13.93
N GLY A 197 -6.39 -12.25 -12.60
CA GLY A 197 -5.27 -12.40 -11.69
C GLY A 197 -5.67 -13.12 -10.42
N CYS A 198 -4.75 -13.90 -9.84
CA CYS A 198 -4.98 -14.64 -8.61
C CYS A 198 -3.70 -14.73 -7.77
N GLY A 199 -3.86 -14.68 -6.45
CA GLY A 199 -2.79 -14.91 -5.47
C GLY A 199 -3.34 -15.59 -4.23
N VAL A 200 -2.70 -16.68 -3.80
CA VAL A 200 -3.05 -17.35 -2.53
C VAL A 200 -2.62 -16.48 -1.36
N ILE A 201 -3.47 -16.35 -0.36
CA ILE A 201 -3.19 -15.59 0.85
C ILE A 201 -2.45 -16.50 1.83
N GLU A 202 -1.21 -16.12 2.16
CA GLU A 202 -0.32 -16.87 3.03
C GLU A 202 0.12 -16.02 4.21
N LYS A 203 0.49 -16.67 5.34
CA LYS A 203 1.13 -15.96 6.45
C LYS A 203 2.47 -15.36 6.02
N ALA A 204 2.75 -14.14 6.47
CA ALA A 204 4.01 -13.45 6.15
C ALA A 204 5.15 -13.79 7.14
N ASP A 205 5.20 -15.01 7.68
CA ASP A 205 6.16 -15.41 8.72
C ASP A 205 7.64 -15.38 8.27
N TYR A 206 7.89 -15.50 6.97
CA TYR A 206 9.23 -15.45 6.37
C TYR A 206 9.79 -14.04 6.15
N LEU A 207 8.99 -13.00 6.39
CA LEU A 207 9.42 -11.60 6.32
C LEU A 207 9.98 -11.08 7.67
N LYS A 208 10.01 -11.92 8.71
CA LYS A 208 10.63 -11.58 9.99
C LYS A 208 12.14 -11.83 9.87
N VAL A 209 12.88 -10.82 9.40
CA VAL A 209 14.34 -10.77 9.43
C VAL A 209 14.78 -9.98 10.66
#